data_1caf7765fed054607ebe5775f3295832
#
_entry.id   1caf7765fed054607ebe5775f3295832
#
_cell.length_a   1.000
_cell.length_b   1.000
_cell.length_c   1.000
_cell.angle_alpha   90.00
_cell.angle_beta   90.00
_cell.angle_gamma   90.00
#
_symmetry.space_group_name_H-M   'P 1'
#
loop_
_entity.id
_entity.type
_entity.pdbx_description
1 polymer ?
#
loop_
_entity_poly.entity_id
_entity_poly.type
_entity_poly.pdbx_seq_one_letter_code
_entity_poly.pdbx_strand_id
1 'polypeptide(L)'
;YEKAKEPHLRNANLSICYYNKGNCLLTLNKVDEAKTTFLNSIDYAQNAEAKSLIAFGQKGLAEAKTLEGNYNEAITLLNNARQTSENVGDLILNKGLYDGLANNYLALHDWENYTIFHSKFLSLQKQTKKAERKSVNKSLINLTESKAEEIGTLHKFYSPIQIGLIILIIFALGMIIRLLISGEKKLKILQEKLKN
;
A
#
# COMPACT_ATOMS: atom_id res chain seq x y z
N TYR A 1 9.92 -31.44 0.59
CA TYR A 1 10.10 -30.14 1.28
C TYR A 1 8.94 -29.18 0.96
N GLU A 2 8.48 -29.07 -0.30
CA GLU A 2 7.32 -28.25 -0.69
C GLU A 2 6.00 -28.76 -0.10
N LYS A 3 5.72 -30.07 -0.14
CA LYS A 3 4.50 -30.67 0.44
C LYS A 3 4.36 -30.47 1.95
N ALA A 4 5.46 -30.25 2.69
CA ALA A 4 5.40 -29.98 4.13
C ALA A 4 5.10 -28.51 4.46
N LYS A 5 5.33 -27.58 3.53
CA LYS A 5 5.04 -26.14 3.69
C LYS A 5 3.57 -25.76 3.42
N GLU A 6 2.88 -26.52 2.58
CA GLU A 6 1.49 -26.22 2.19
C GLU A 6 0.51 -26.18 3.37
N PRO A 7 0.51 -27.12 4.33
CA PRO A 7 -0.38 -27.08 5.49
C PRO A 7 -0.14 -25.86 6.39
N HIS A 8 1.13 -25.53 6.65
CA HIS A 8 1.49 -24.37 7.47
C HIS A 8 1.05 -23.06 6.83
N LEU A 9 1.30 -22.89 5.53
CA LEU A 9 0.87 -21.70 4.78
C LEU A 9 -0.66 -21.59 4.74
N ARG A 10 -1.36 -22.70 4.52
CA ARG A 10 -2.82 -22.74 4.54
C ARG A 10 -3.37 -22.33 5.90
N ASN A 11 -2.82 -22.89 6.99
CA ASN A 11 -3.25 -22.56 8.33
C ASN A 11 -2.96 -21.09 8.69
N ALA A 12 -1.80 -20.56 8.31
CA ALA A 12 -1.49 -19.14 8.47
C ALA A 12 -2.52 -18.24 7.76
N ASN A 13 -2.86 -18.55 6.51
CA ASN A 13 -3.86 -17.79 5.76
C ASN A 13 -5.25 -17.90 6.38
N LEU A 14 -5.66 -19.08 6.85
CA LEU A 14 -6.93 -19.26 7.56
C LEU A 14 -6.97 -18.44 8.86
N SER A 15 -5.87 -18.43 9.63
CA SER A 15 -5.74 -17.59 10.82
C SER A 15 -5.99 -16.12 10.48
N ILE A 16 -5.35 -15.59 9.43
CA ILE A 16 -5.55 -14.19 9.00
C ILE A 16 -7.01 -13.94 8.59
N CYS A 17 -7.63 -14.87 7.85
CA CYS A 17 -9.03 -14.73 7.46
C CYS A 17 -9.97 -14.68 8.66
N TYR A 18 -9.78 -15.57 9.64
CA TYR A 18 -10.57 -15.58 10.87
C TYR A 18 -10.33 -14.33 11.71
N TYR A 19 -9.09 -13.85 11.83
CA TYR A 19 -8.79 -12.59 12.52
C TYR A 19 -9.54 -11.42 11.89
N ASN A 20 -9.48 -11.28 10.57
CA ASN A 20 -10.16 -10.20 9.86
C ASN A 20 -11.69 -10.31 9.99
N LYS A 21 -12.25 -11.54 9.92
CA LYS A 21 -13.67 -11.79 10.17
C LYS A 21 -14.05 -11.38 11.59
N GLY A 22 -13.24 -11.69 12.60
CA GLY A 22 -13.46 -11.29 13.99
C GLY A 22 -13.51 -9.77 14.13
N ASN A 23 -12.61 -9.03 13.51
CA ASN A 23 -12.61 -7.57 13.51
C ASN A 23 -13.89 -7.00 12.87
N CYS A 24 -14.34 -7.56 11.76
CA CYS A 24 -15.62 -7.17 11.15
C CYS A 24 -16.80 -7.42 12.09
N LEU A 25 -16.83 -8.55 12.80
CA LEU A 25 -17.88 -8.88 13.76
C LEU A 25 -17.88 -7.93 14.96
N LEU A 26 -16.70 -7.52 15.47
CA LEU A 26 -16.62 -6.48 16.50
C LEU A 26 -17.21 -5.15 16.01
N THR A 27 -16.88 -4.74 14.78
CA THR A 27 -17.44 -3.52 14.18
C THR A 27 -18.97 -3.57 14.07
N LEU A 28 -19.53 -4.77 13.88
CA LEU A 28 -20.98 -5.03 13.86
C LEU A 28 -21.58 -5.25 15.25
N ASN A 29 -20.81 -5.06 16.31
CA ASN A 29 -21.19 -5.31 17.71
C ASN A 29 -21.63 -6.77 18.02
N LYS A 30 -21.14 -7.73 17.22
CA LYS A 30 -21.39 -9.17 17.38
C LYS A 30 -20.26 -9.81 18.19
N VAL A 31 -20.18 -9.44 19.48
CA VAL A 31 -19.03 -9.73 20.34
C VAL A 31 -18.82 -11.24 20.53
N ASP A 32 -19.88 -12.02 20.75
CA ASP A 32 -19.75 -13.47 20.99
C ASP A 32 -19.31 -14.24 19.74
N GLU A 33 -19.83 -13.85 18.56
CA GLU A 33 -19.38 -14.41 17.29
C GLU A 33 -17.92 -14.03 17.03
N ALA A 34 -17.50 -12.81 17.37
CA ALA A 34 -16.12 -12.35 17.23
C ALA A 34 -15.17 -13.15 18.12
N LYS A 35 -15.51 -13.39 19.39
CA LYS A 35 -14.71 -14.22 20.32
C LYS A 35 -14.45 -15.61 19.75
N THR A 36 -15.51 -16.28 19.30
CA THR A 36 -15.40 -17.62 18.67
C THR A 36 -14.49 -17.55 17.44
N THR A 37 -14.62 -16.51 16.66
CA THR A 37 -13.82 -16.31 15.44
C THR A 37 -12.35 -16.05 15.74
N PHE A 38 -12.02 -15.27 16.78
CA PHE A 38 -10.65 -15.08 17.23
C PHE A 38 -10.02 -16.35 17.82
N LEU A 39 -10.80 -17.17 18.53
CA LEU A 39 -10.31 -18.47 19.00
C LEU A 39 -9.93 -19.38 17.84
N ASN A 40 -10.75 -19.44 16.80
CA ASN A 40 -10.42 -20.17 15.57
C ASN A 40 -9.14 -19.60 14.89
N SER A 41 -8.97 -18.27 14.88
CA SER A 41 -7.75 -17.64 14.39
C SER A 41 -6.52 -18.12 15.17
N ILE A 42 -6.59 -18.16 16.48
CA ILE A 42 -5.50 -18.62 17.35
C ILE A 42 -5.19 -20.09 17.09
N ASP A 43 -6.19 -20.96 16.98
CA ASP A 43 -6.00 -22.39 16.70
C ASP A 43 -5.27 -22.62 15.37
N TYR A 44 -5.73 -21.97 14.30
CA TYR A 44 -5.02 -22.02 13.01
C TYR A 44 -3.61 -21.45 13.06
N ALA A 45 -3.40 -20.38 13.84
CA ALA A 45 -2.07 -19.79 14.03
C ALA A 45 -1.11 -20.74 14.78
N GLN A 46 -1.62 -21.47 15.78
CA GLN A 46 -0.86 -22.48 16.50
C GLN A 46 -0.46 -23.63 15.57
N ASN A 47 -1.39 -24.13 14.76
CA ASN A 47 -1.12 -25.17 13.75
C ASN A 47 -0.15 -24.69 12.64
N ALA A 48 0.00 -23.40 12.47
CA ALA A 48 1.00 -22.77 11.58
C ALA A 48 2.30 -22.38 12.29
N GLU A 49 2.42 -22.63 13.61
CA GLU A 49 3.55 -22.19 14.46
C GLU A 49 3.86 -20.67 14.33
N ALA A 50 2.84 -19.87 13.98
CA ALA A 50 2.96 -18.48 13.63
C ALA A 50 2.71 -17.56 14.85
N LYS A 51 3.75 -17.33 15.66
CA LYS A 51 3.68 -16.54 16.91
C LYS A 51 3.04 -15.15 16.73
N SER A 52 3.35 -14.47 15.63
CA SER A 52 2.73 -13.16 15.34
C SER A 52 1.22 -13.28 15.18
N LEU A 53 0.75 -14.30 14.44
CA LEU A 53 -0.68 -14.52 14.22
C LEU A 53 -1.42 -14.94 15.50
N ILE A 54 -0.76 -15.74 16.36
CA ILE A 54 -1.29 -16.06 17.70
C ILE A 54 -1.51 -14.78 18.48
N ALA A 55 -0.53 -13.89 18.51
CA ALA A 55 -0.61 -12.61 19.23
C ALA A 55 -1.69 -11.67 18.64
N PHE A 56 -1.87 -11.64 17.31
CA PHE A 56 -2.99 -10.91 16.70
C PHE A 56 -4.34 -11.46 17.12
N GLY A 57 -4.52 -12.78 17.14
CA GLY A 57 -5.75 -13.41 17.61
C GLY A 57 -6.04 -13.12 19.09
N GLN A 58 -5.02 -13.21 19.97
CA GLN A 58 -5.12 -12.84 21.39
C GLN A 58 -5.48 -11.37 21.57
N LYS A 59 -4.89 -10.46 20.77
CA LYS A 59 -5.24 -9.04 20.77
C LYS A 59 -6.71 -8.84 20.38
N GLY A 60 -7.20 -9.50 19.34
CA GLY A 60 -8.61 -9.41 18.94
C GLY A 60 -9.56 -9.92 20.04
N LEU A 61 -9.20 -11.03 20.71
CA LEU A 61 -9.97 -11.54 21.84
C LEU A 61 -9.98 -10.56 23.04
N ALA A 62 -8.84 -9.87 23.27
CA ALA A 62 -8.75 -8.83 24.30
C ALA A 62 -9.65 -7.62 23.96
N GLU A 63 -9.71 -7.22 22.68
CA GLU A 63 -10.63 -6.16 22.24
C GLU A 63 -12.11 -6.53 22.49
N ALA A 64 -12.49 -7.79 22.22
CA ALA A 64 -13.81 -8.29 22.57
C ALA A 64 -14.08 -8.21 24.08
N LYS A 65 -13.11 -8.59 24.91
CA LYS A 65 -13.20 -8.48 26.37
C LYS A 65 -13.30 -7.04 26.86
N THR A 66 -12.60 -6.11 26.22
CA THR A 66 -12.70 -4.68 26.51
C THR A 66 -14.13 -4.16 26.24
N LEU A 67 -14.75 -4.58 25.14
CA LEU A 67 -16.14 -4.21 24.81
C LEU A 67 -17.16 -4.78 25.80
N GLU A 68 -16.87 -5.93 26.41
CA GLU A 68 -17.68 -6.51 27.50
C GLU A 68 -17.47 -5.80 28.86
N GLY A 69 -16.51 -4.86 28.96
CA GLY A 69 -16.12 -4.25 30.23
C GLY A 69 -15.20 -5.13 31.09
N ASN A 70 -14.73 -6.25 30.58
CA ASN A 70 -13.86 -7.21 31.27
C ASN A 70 -12.39 -6.80 31.15
N TYR A 71 -12.05 -5.61 31.63
CA TYR A 71 -10.75 -4.95 31.43
C TYR A 71 -9.56 -5.75 31.97
N ASN A 72 -9.70 -6.43 33.11
CA ASN A 72 -8.62 -7.24 33.69
C ASN A 72 -8.29 -8.47 32.83
N GLU A 73 -9.32 -9.13 32.28
CA GLU A 73 -9.12 -10.25 31.35
C GLU A 73 -8.47 -9.76 30.04
N ALA A 74 -8.91 -8.60 29.54
CA ALA A 74 -8.32 -7.97 28.36
C ALA A 74 -6.84 -7.66 28.57
N ILE A 75 -6.47 -7.09 29.71
CA ILE A 75 -5.05 -6.80 30.08
C ILE A 75 -4.24 -8.09 30.11
N THR A 76 -4.79 -9.16 30.69
CA THR A 76 -4.12 -10.47 30.74
C THR A 76 -3.84 -11.00 29.34
N LEU A 77 -4.84 -10.97 28.44
CA LEU A 77 -4.70 -11.41 27.05
C LEU A 77 -3.67 -10.56 26.27
N LEU A 78 -3.70 -9.23 26.47
CA LEU A 78 -2.74 -8.32 25.83
C LEU A 78 -1.30 -8.56 26.31
N ASN A 79 -1.09 -8.84 27.59
CA ASN A 79 0.22 -9.18 28.12
C ASN A 79 0.70 -10.55 27.58
N ASN A 80 -0.17 -11.54 27.48
CA ASN A 80 0.15 -12.83 26.86
C ASN A 80 0.53 -12.65 25.38
N ALA A 81 -0.24 -11.85 24.63
CA ALA A 81 0.08 -11.52 23.24
C ALA A 81 1.43 -10.84 23.10
N ARG A 82 1.75 -9.91 24.01
CA ARG A 82 3.05 -9.22 24.05
C ARG A 82 4.20 -10.20 24.29
N GLN A 83 4.05 -11.11 25.25
CA GLN A 83 5.06 -12.12 25.53
C GLN A 83 5.25 -13.09 24.35
N THR A 84 4.15 -13.52 23.74
CA THR A 84 4.17 -14.41 22.56
C THR A 84 4.91 -13.78 21.38
N SER A 85 4.79 -12.44 21.21
CA SER A 85 5.35 -11.69 20.08
C SER A 85 6.67 -10.96 20.40
N GLU A 86 7.25 -11.15 21.57
CA GLU A 86 8.40 -10.36 22.06
C GLU A 86 9.58 -10.31 21.06
N ASN A 87 9.86 -11.42 20.40
CA ASN A 87 10.98 -11.55 19.45
C ASN A 87 10.55 -11.37 17.97
N VAL A 88 9.31 -10.98 17.70
CA VAL A 88 8.80 -10.88 16.31
C VAL A 88 9.13 -9.53 15.67
N GLY A 89 9.28 -8.47 16.48
CA GLY A 89 9.63 -7.12 16.00
C GLY A 89 8.54 -6.43 15.17
N ASP A 90 7.29 -6.90 15.20
CA ASP A 90 6.16 -6.31 14.47
C ASP A 90 5.71 -4.99 15.13
N LEU A 91 6.04 -3.86 14.49
CA LEU A 91 5.71 -2.53 15.00
C LEU A 91 4.20 -2.27 15.03
N ILE A 92 3.43 -2.83 14.10
CA ILE A 92 1.97 -2.63 14.01
C ILE A 92 1.29 -3.38 15.15
N LEU A 93 1.68 -4.65 15.35
CA LEU A 93 1.20 -5.46 16.44
C LEU A 93 1.52 -4.80 17.79
N ASN A 94 2.79 -4.49 18.03
CA ASN A 94 3.22 -3.89 19.29
C ASN A 94 2.53 -2.56 19.58
N LYS A 95 2.35 -1.70 18.56
CA LYS A 95 1.57 -0.47 18.70
C LYS A 95 0.14 -0.77 19.15
N GLY A 96 -0.54 -1.75 18.53
CA GLY A 96 -1.89 -2.14 18.90
C GLY A 96 -1.98 -2.76 20.31
N LEU A 97 -0.98 -3.53 20.72
CA LEU A 97 -0.93 -4.10 22.08
C LEU A 97 -0.78 -2.99 23.14
N TYR A 98 0.09 -2.01 22.90
CA TYR A 98 0.26 -0.90 23.85
C TYR A 98 -0.95 0.03 23.89
N ASP A 99 -1.62 0.26 22.76
CA ASP A 99 -2.88 1.00 22.72
C ASP A 99 -3.98 0.29 23.53
N GLY A 100 -4.15 -1.02 23.29
CA GLY A 100 -5.09 -1.82 24.05
C GLY A 100 -4.82 -1.83 25.55
N LEU A 101 -3.55 -1.98 25.96
CA LEU A 101 -3.17 -1.92 27.39
C LEU A 101 -3.46 -0.54 27.99
N ALA A 102 -3.07 0.55 27.29
CA ALA A 102 -3.35 1.89 27.77
C ALA A 102 -4.84 2.13 27.96
N ASN A 103 -5.67 1.78 26.98
CA ASN A 103 -7.12 1.97 27.06
C ASN A 103 -7.77 1.17 28.20
N ASN A 104 -7.33 -0.07 28.45
CA ASN A 104 -7.87 -0.88 29.55
C ASN A 104 -7.42 -0.36 30.92
N TYR A 105 -6.15 0.07 31.09
CA TYR A 105 -5.71 0.71 32.32
C TYR A 105 -6.40 2.05 32.57
N LEU A 106 -6.65 2.84 31.51
CA LEU A 106 -7.45 4.07 31.61
C LEU A 106 -8.87 3.77 32.14
N ALA A 107 -9.54 2.72 31.61
CA ALA A 107 -10.87 2.31 32.04
C ALA A 107 -10.91 1.85 33.51
N LEU A 108 -9.79 1.32 34.02
CA LEU A 108 -9.63 0.93 35.43
C LEU A 108 -9.15 2.09 36.32
N HIS A 109 -8.97 3.31 35.79
CA HIS A 109 -8.39 4.45 36.49
C HIS A 109 -6.95 4.22 37.03
N ASP A 110 -6.22 3.26 36.44
CA ASP A 110 -4.82 3.00 36.73
C ASP A 110 -3.93 3.96 35.92
N TRP A 111 -3.73 5.17 36.43
CA TRP A 111 -3.03 6.25 35.75
C TRP A 111 -1.53 5.96 35.56
N GLU A 112 -0.92 5.21 36.45
CA GLU A 112 0.49 4.85 36.36
C GLU A 112 0.73 3.97 35.14
N ASN A 113 0.04 2.83 35.03
CA ASN A 113 0.16 1.93 33.91
C ASN A 113 -0.34 2.54 32.60
N TYR A 114 -1.42 3.33 32.64
CA TYR A 114 -1.86 4.10 31.49
C TYR A 114 -0.74 4.95 30.91
N THR A 115 -0.07 5.75 31.75
CA THR A 115 0.99 6.66 31.28
C THR A 115 2.16 5.89 30.66
N ILE A 116 2.54 4.76 31.26
CA ILE A 116 3.61 3.88 30.74
C ILE A 116 3.27 3.36 29.34
N PHE A 117 2.11 2.74 29.19
CA PHE A 117 1.73 2.10 27.94
C PHE A 117 1.34 3.11 26.86
N HIS A 118 0.70 4.21 27.22
CA HIS A 118 0.38 5.29 26.30
C HIS A 118 1.65 5.95 25.72
N SER A 119 2.68 6.18 26.53
CA SER A 119 3.96 6.71 26.03
C SER A 119 4.64 5.76 25.04
N LYS A 120 4.60 4.43 25.29
CA LYS A 120 5.09 3.41 24.36
C LYS A 120 4.29 3.41 23.07
N PHE A 121 2.97 3.48 23.15
CA PHE A 121 2.10 3.61 21.98
C PHE A 121 2.47 4.82 21.13
N LEU A 122 2.59 6.01 21.72
CA LEU A 122 2.95 7.23 21.00
C LEU A 122 4.32 7.12 20.32
N SER A 123 5.30 6.51 21.00
CA SER A 123 6.62 6.26 20.41
C SER A 123 6.54 5.40 19.17
N LEU A 124 5.83 4.27 19.22
CA LEU A 124 5.64 3.37 18.07
C LEU A 124 4.78 4.02 16.99
N GLN A 125 3.76 4.79 17.34
CA GLN A 125 2.96 5.54 16.37
C GLN A 125 3.83 6.51 15.56
N LYS A 126 4.77 7.21 16.20
CA LYS A 126 5.71 8.08 15.50
C LYS A 126 6.64 7.30 14.57
N GLN A 127 7.12 6.13 15.01
CA GLN A 127 7.99 5.27 14.21
C GLN A 127 7.24 4.69 12.99
N THR A 128 6.03 4.17 13.17
CA THR A 128 5.23 3.62 12.07
C THR A 128 4.88 4.70 11.05
N LYS A 129 4.41 5.87 11.48
CA LYS A 129 4.16 7.01 10.57
C LYS A 129 5.40 7.43 9.77
N LYS A 130 6.60 7.40 10.40
CA LYS A 130 7.85 7.70 9.70
C LYS A 130 8.19 6.63 8.66
N ALA A 131 8.00 5.35 8.99
CA ALA A 131 8.23 4.24 8.08
C ALA A 131 7.26 4.27 6.89
N GLU A 132 5.97 4.51 7.13
CA GLU A 132 4.94 4.68 6.09
C GLU A 132 5.28 5.82 5.13
N ARG A 133 5.61 7.00 5.65
CA ARG A 133 6.04 8.15 4.83
C ARG A 133 7.26 7.83 3.98
N LYS A 134 8.26 7.14 4.55
CA LYS A 134 9.46 6.74 3.81
C LYS A 134 9.11 5.75 2.70
N SER A 135 8.22 4.81 2.96
CA SER A 135 7.76 3.82 1.97
C SER A 135 7.00 4.50 0.82
N VAL A 136 6.05 5.38 1.14
CA VAL A 136 5.29 6.16 0.14
C VAL A 136 6.22 7.02 -0.71
N ASN A 137 7.14 7.77 -0.08
CA ASN A 137 8.10 8.58 -0.83
C ASN A 137 8.98 7.74 -1.77
N LYS A 138 9.45 6.58 -1.31
CA LYS A 138 10.24 5.66 -2.16
C LYS A 138 9.40 5.15 -3.34
N SER A 139 8.15 4.79 -3.11
CA SER A 139 7.24 4.33 -4.18
C SER A 139 6.95 5.42 -5.19
N LEU A 140 6.77 6.67 -4.74
CA LEU A 140 6.59 7.84 -5.62
C LEU A 140 7.83 8.11 -6.46
N ILE A 141 9.03 8.06 -5.86
CA ILE A 141 10.30 8.24 -6.58
C ILE A 141 10.43 7.15 -7.65
N ASN A 142 10.27 5.88 -7.30
CA ASN A 142 10.36 4.78 -8.26
C ASN A 142 9.35 4.93 -9.42
N LEU A 143 8.12 5.37 -9.11
CA LEU A 143 7.09 5.61 -10.13
C LEU A 143 7.48 6.77 -11.07
N THR A 144 7.99 7.88 -10.51
CA THR A 144 8.44 9.02 -11.32
C THR A 144 9.64 8.67 -12.19
N GLU A 145 10.61 7.91 -11.68
CA GLU A 145 11.75 7.42 -12.46
C GLU A 145 11.29 6.49 -13.59
N SER A 146 10.43 5.52 -13.30
CA SER A 146 9.87 4.62 -14.32
C SER A 146 9.10 5.39 -15.41
N LYS A 147 8.31 6.40 -15.03
CA LYS A 147 7.59 7.23 -16.00
C LYS A 147 8.53 8.14 -16.81
N ALA A 148 9.59 8.66 -16.20
CA ALA A 148 10.60 9.44 -16.91
C ALA A 148 11.35 8.59 -17.95
N GLU A 149 11.68 7.35 -17.63
CA GLU A 149 12.27 6.39 -18.57
C GLU A 149 11.31 6.07 -19.73
N GLU A 150 10.04 5.81 -19.44
CA GLU A 150 9.01 5.56 -20.44
C GLU A 150 8.87 6.74 -21.41
N ILE A 151 8.79 7.97 -20.89
CA ILE A 151 8.75 9.20 -21.69
C ILE A 151 10.03 9.36 -22.52
N GLY A 152 11.20 9.09 -21.93
CA GLY A 152 12.50 9.16 -22.61
C GLY A 152 12.59 8.17 -23.78
N THR A 153 12.08 6.96 -23.63
CA THR A 153 12.04 5.96 -24.72
C THR A 153 11.08 6.37 -25.84
N LEU A 154 9.90 6.88 -25.49
CA LEU A 154 8.95 7.41 -26.46
C LEU A 154 9.54 8.61 -27.22
N HIS A 155 10.19 9.53 -26.53
CA HIS A 155 10.81 10.70 -27.16
C HIS A 155 11.92 10.29 -28.15
N LYS A 156 12.77 9.33 -27.78
CA LYS A 156 13.80 8.79 -28.69
C LYS A 156 13.19 8.14 -29.95
N PHE A 157 12.04 7.50 -29.83
CA PHE A 157 11.37 6.86 -30.96
C PHE A 157 10.65 7.85 -31.86
N TYR A 158 9.93 8.83 -31.30
CA TYR A 158 9.11 9.76 -32.07
C TYR A 158 9.88 10.98 -32.59
N SER A 159 10.97 11.41 -31.93
CA SER A 159 11.76 12.58 -32.35
C SER A 159 12.26 12.46 -33.77
N PRO A 160 12.90 11.37 -34.25
CA PRO A 160 13.36 11.26 -35.63
C PRO A 160 12.20 11.26 -36.64
N ILE A 161 11.04 10.70 -36.26
CA ILE A 161 9.85 10.69 -37.13
C ILE A 161 9.32 12.11 -37.32
N GLN A 162 9.24 12.89 -36.25
CA GLN A 162 8.84 14.31 -36.32
C GLN A 162 9.74 15.13 -37.18
N ILE A 163 11.07 14.96 -37.04
CA ILE A 163 12.05 15.65 -37.84
C ILE A 163 11.90 15.26 -39.33
N GLY A 164 11.70 13.98 -39.62
CA GLY A 164 11.44 13.49 -40.98
C GLY A 164 10.23 14.12 -41.62
N LEU A 165 9.10 14.21 -40.86
CA LEU A 165 7.88 14.86 -41.34
C LEU A 165 8.06 16.35 -41.64
N ILE A 166 8.79 17.08 -40.78
CA ILE A 166 9.12 18.50 -41.01
C ILE A 166 9.91 18.69 -42.27
N ILE A 167 10.92 17.86 -42.50
CA ILE A 167 11.75 17.92 -43.73
C ILE A 167 10.87 17.65 -44.97
N LEU A 168 9.96 16.71 -44.92
CA LEU A 168 9.05 16.35 -46.00
C LEU A 168 8.08 17.50 -46.32
N ILE A 169 7.57 18.20 -45.35
CA ILE A 169 6.74 19.38 -45.52
C ILE A 169 7.52 20.51 -46.16
N ILE A 170 8.74 20.79 -45.71
CA ILE A 170 9.61 21.84 -46.32
C ILE A 170 9.89 21.50 -47.76
N PHE A 171 10.19 20.24 -48.09
CA PHE A 171 10.44 19.82 -49.46
C PHE A 171 9.18 19.98 -50.35
N ALA A 172 8.01 19.60 -49.85
CA ALA A 172 6.75 19.78 -50.57
C ALA A 172 6.43 21.26 -50.86
N LEU A 173 6.65 22.15 -49.87
CA LEU A 173 6.52 23.59 -50.05
C LEU A 173 7.48 24.15 -51.08
N GLY A 174 8.73 23.72 -51.04
CA GLY A 174 9.75 24.10 -52.04
C GLY A 174 9.35 23.68 -53.46
N MET A 175 8.79 22.48 -53.60
CA MET A 175 8.29 21.98 -54.88
C MET A 175 7.10 22.80 -55.40
N ILE A 176 6.17 23.18 -54.55
CA ILE A 176 5.04 24.04 -54.91
C ILE A 176 5.52 25.42 -55.37
N ILE A 177 6.42 26.03 -54.62
CA ILE A 177 7.01 27.34 -54.98
C ILE A 177 7.71 27.26 -56.36
N ARG A 178 8.45 26.19 -56.61
CA ARG A 178 9.13 25.97 -57.91
C ARG A 178 8.12 25.83 -59.06
N LEU A 179 7.01 25.12 -58.84
CA LEU A 179 5.94 24.99 -59.85
C LEU A 179 5.28 26.31 -60.13
N LEU A 180 4.99 27.15 -59.12
CA LEU A 180 4.43 28.47 -59.28
C LEU A 180 5.35 29.38 -60.09
N ILE A 181 6.64 29.46 -59.76
CA ILE A 181 7.63 30.25 -60.48
C ILE A 181 7.74 29.78 -61.94
N SER A 182 7.76 28.45 -62.16
CA SER A 182 7.80 27.91 -63.53
C SER A 182 6.55 28.24 -64.32
N GLY A 183 5.38 28.20 -63.66
CA GLY A 183 4.10 28.59 -64.26
C GLY A 183 4.04 30.06 -64.66
N GLU A 184 4.49 30.98 -63.80
CA GLU A 184 4.60 32.41 -64.13
C GLU A 184 5.52 32.68 -65.28
N LYS A 185 6.68 31.99 -65.32
CA LYS A 185 7.60 32.13 -66.47
C LYS A 185 6.96 31.69 -67.78
N LYS A 186 6.24 30.58 -67.82
CA LYS A 186 5.51 30.11 -69.00
C LYS A 186 4.41 31.06 -69.41
N LEU A 187 3.64 31.64 -68.47
CA LEU A 187 2.62 32.64 -68.73
C LEU A 187 3.19 33.92 -69.37
N LYS A 188 4.33 34.42 -68.87
CA LYS A 188 5.03 35.57 -69.44
C LYS A 188 5.47 35.32 -70.89
N ILE A 189 6.03 34.15 -71.18
CA ILE A 189 6.45 33.75 -72.54
C ILE A 189 5.26 33.66 -73.52
N LEU A 190 4.12 33.14 -73.02
CA LEU A 190 2.86 33.06 -73.83
C LEU A 190 2.27 34.45 -74.08
N GLN A 191 2.31 35.36 -73.07
CA GLN A 191 1.87 36.74 -73.26
C GLN A 191 2.72 37.55 -74.24
N GLU A 192 4.02 37.32 -74.25
CA GLU A 192 4.93 37.96 -75.25
C GLU A 192 4.68 37.43 -76.69
N LYS A 193 4.40 36.13 -76.82
CA LYS A 193 4.02 35.53 -78.15
C LYS A 193 2.68 35.97 -78.70
N LEU A 194 1.77 36.43 -77.86
CA LEU A 194 0.46 36.97 -78.26
C LEU A 194 0.49 38.46 -78.60
N LYS A 195 1.56 39.19 -78.27
CA LYS A 195 1.74 40.61 -78.52
C LYS A 195 2.48 40.88 -79.83
N ASN A 196 3.12 39.87 -80.43
CA ASN A 196 3.79 39.94 -81.73
C ASN A 196 2.92 39.18 -82.78
#